data_71f2d1ad61eb45c718632d7dfef9e15d
#
_entry.id   71f2d1ad61eb45c718632d7dfef9e15d
#
_cell.length_a   1.000
_cell.length_b   1.000
_cell.length_c   1.000
_cell.angle_alpha   90.00
_cell.angle_beta   90.00
_cell.angle_gamma   90.00
#
_symmetry.space_group_name_H-M   'P 1'
#
loop_
_entity.id
_entity.type
_entity.pdbx_description
1 polymer ?
#
loop_
_entity_poly.entity_id
_entity_poly.type
_entity_poly.pdbx_seq_one_letter_code
_entity_poly.pdbx_strand_id
1 'polypeptide(L)'
;MYTFVGYAGQGTLCVEPESGVTGFNLFVNNRQINTAAMAAGGVWNVDISGQTINGRNTIQVGGIRPRGKKVTVRVGYPTVQEGSLQDVGIDRDALELLEQIVQADVNNGFPSAQMAIVKNGKLVYQNAWGKVNSYNPDGTPKTDSPAVTNDTLYDLASNTKMYTANYAL
;
A
#
# COMPACT_ATOMS: atom_id res chain seq x y z
N MET A 1 2.30 12.30 -21.23
CA MET A 1 1.33 12.00 -20.16
C MET A 1 1.67 10.62 -19.60
N TYR A 2 1.81 10.52 -18.29
CA TYR A 2 2.13 9.27 -17.58
C TYR A 2 0.93 8.88 -16.72
N THR A 3 0.80 7.59 -16.41
CA THR A 3 -0.28 7.09 -15.55
C THR A 3 0.30 6.31 -14.37
N PHE A 4 -0.39 6.38 -13.23
CA PHE A 4 -0.09 5.58 -12.04
C PHE A 4 -1.38 5.14 -11.35
N VAL A 5 -1.30 4.09 -10.56
CA VAL A 5 -2.40 3.67 -9.69
C VAL A 5 -2.23 4.39 -8.35
N GLY A 6 -3.30 5.02 -7.89
CA GLY A 6 -3.31 5.75 -6.61
C GLY A 6 -4.61 5.53 -5.85
N TYR A 7 -4.68 6.17 -4.70
CA TYR A 7 -5.84 6.14 -3.81
C TYR A 7 -6.27 7.56 -3.49
N ALA A 8 -7.58 7.80 -3.47
CA ALA A 8 -8.14 9.11 -3.12
C ALA A 8 -7.66 9.56 -1.73
N GLY A 9 -7.23 10.80 -1.62
CA GLY A 9 -6.73 11.36 -0.35
C GLY A 9 -5.29 10.96 0.00
N GLN A 10 -4.55 10.29 -0.90
CA GLN A 10 -3.18 9.87 -0.66
C GLN A 10 -2.31 10.12 -1.89
N GLY A 11 -1.07 10.51 -1.69
CA GLY A 11 -0.08 10.58 -2.74
C GLY A 11 0.96 11.66 -2.53
N THR A 12 2.18 11.33 -2.92
CA THR A 12 3.31 12.25 -2.91
C THR A 12 4.08 12.13 -4.23
N LEU A 13 4.47 13.26 -4.80
CA LEU A 13 5.41 13.31 -5.91
C LEU A 13 6.76 13.80 -5.42
N CYS A 14 7.81 13.12 -5.83
CA CYS A 14 9.17 13.64 -5.77
C CYS A 14 9.45 14.31 -7.12
N VAL A 15 9.71 15.63 -7.11
CA VAL A 15 9.94 16.45 -8.31
C VAL A 15 11.36 17.00 -8.26
N GLU A 16 12.14 16.70 -9.29
CA GLU A 16 13.55 17.08 -9.40
C GLU A 16 13.76 17.86 -10.71
N PRO A 17 13.65 19.21 -10.70
CA PRO A 17 14.02 20.00 -11.85
C PRO A 17 15.57 20.01 -11.98
N GLU A 18 16.06 19.80 -13.19
CA GLU A 18 17.49 19.94 -13.49
C GLU A 18 17.98 21.36 -13.19
N SER A 19 19.24 21.49 -12.74
CA SER A 19 19.85 22.78 -12.48
C SER A 19 19.68 23.72 -13.69
N GLY A 20 19.30 24.97 -13.42
CA GLY A 20 19.01 25.97 -14.42
C GLY A 20 17.61 25.91 -15.05
N VAL A 21 16.73 25.02 -14.59
CA VAL A 21 15.29 25.11 -14.91
C VAL A 21 14.72 26.37 -14.24
N THR A 22 14.07 27.22 -15.04
CA THR A 22 13.46 28.49 -14.59
C THR A 22 11.93 28.40 -14.48
N GLY A 23 11.32 27.33 -14.97
CA GLY A 23 9.89 27.09 -14.84
C GLY A 23 9.42 25.88 -15.62
N PHE A 24 8.30 25.31 -15.20
CA PHE A 24 7.58 24.22 -15.84
C PHE A 24 6.15 24.14 -15.32
N ASN A 25 5.29 23.40 -16.01
CA ASN A 25 3.94 23.10 -15.58
C ASN A 25 3.85 21.64 -15.18
N LEU A 26 3.18 21.37 -14.06
CA LEU A 26 2.90 20.04 -13.55
C LEU A 26 1.41 19.92 -13.25
N PHE A 27 0.79 18.84 -13.72
CA PHE A 27 -0.62 18.56 -13.47
C PHE A 27 -0.78 17.12 -12.98
N VAL A 28 -1.69 16.94 -12.05
CA VAL A 28 -2.21 15.63 -11.61
C VAL A 28 -3.72 15.62 -11.84
N ASN A 29 -4.22 14.67 -12.63
CA ASN A 29 -5.64 14.58 -13.00
C ASN A 29 -6.22 15.92 -13.52
N ASN A 30 -5.46 16.59 -14.40
CA ASN A 30 -5.76 17.92 -14.95
C ASN A 30 -5.81 19.07 -13.93
N ARG A 31 -5.46 18.84 -12.68
CA ARG A 31 -5.34 19.89 -11.66
C ARG A 31 -3.87 20.33 -11.58
N GLN A 32 -3.66 21.64 -11.72
CA GLN A 32 -2.31 22.21 -11.71
C GLN A 32 -1.71 22.17 -10.31
N ILE A 33 -0.44 21.76 -10.23
CA ILE A 33 0.38 21.85 -9.03
C ILE A 33 1.19 23.18 -9.10
N ASN A 34 1.27 23.86 -7.99
CA ASN A 34 2.10 25.07 -7.90
C ASN A 34 3.58 24.68 -7.94
N THR A 35 4.30 25.07 -8.98
CA THR A 35 5.70 24.78 -9.21
C THR A 35 6.60 26.00 -9.03
N ALA A 36 6.07 27.16 -8.65
CA ALA A 36 6.82 28.43 -8.62
C ALA A 36 8.09 28.38 -7.74
N ALA A 37 8.04 27.66 -6.62
CA ALA A 37 9.17 27.49 -5.73
C ALA A 37 10.18 26.42 -6.20
N MET A 38 9.86 25.63 -7.22
CA MET A 38 10.62 24.44 -7.63
C MET A 38 11.68 24.71 -8.71
N ALA A 39 11.91 25.95 -9.05
CA ALA A 39 12.76 26.34 -10.18
C ALA A 39 14.27 26.25 -9.94
N ALA A 40 14.70 25.95 -8.73
CA ALA A 40 16.12 26.10 -8.33
C ALA A 40 16.96 24.81 -8.35
N GLY A 41 16.54 23.75 -9.02
CA GLY A 41 17.30 22.49 -9.12
C GLY A 41 17.38 21.68 -7.83
N GLY A 42 16.41 21.83 -6.93
CA GLY A 42 16.28 21.04 -5.71
C GLY A 42 15.44 19.79 -5.88
N VAL A 43 15.33 19.00 -4.81
CA VAL A 43 14.40 17.87 -4.68
C VAL A 43 13.19 18.34 -3.88
N TRP A 44 12.01 18.17 -4.45
CA TRP A 44 10.75 18.67 -3.88
C TRP A 44 9.78 17.52 -3.66
N ASN A 45 9.34 17.33 -2.42
CA ASN A 45 8.27 16.42 -2.10
C ASN A 45 6.95 17.17 -2.06
N VAL A 46 6.03 16.81 -2.94
CA VAL A 46 4.76 17.50 -3.18
C VAL A 46 3.63 16.59 -2.77
N ASP A 47 2.82 17.02 -1.81
CA ASP A 47 1.56 16.36 -1.47
C ASP A 47 0.56 16.54 -2.63
N ILE A 48 0.03 15.43 -3.13
CA ILE A 48 -0.98 15.37 -4.18
C ILE A 48 -2.25 14.67 -3.70
N SER A 49 -2.44 14.51 -2.41
CA SER A 49 -3.60 13.84 -1.81
C SER A 49 -4.93 14.47 -2.26
N GLY A 50 -4.96 15.80 -2.40
CA GLY A 50 -6.12 16.52 -2.91
C GLY A 50 -6.44 16.32 -4.39
N GLN A 51 -5.52 15.77 -5.18
CA GLN A 51 -5.65 15.56 -6.63
C GLN A 51 -5.88 14.10 -7.01
N THR A 52 -5.54 13.16 -6.13
CA THR A 52 -5.62 11.71 -6.40
C THR A 52 -7.05 11.17 -6.33
N ILE A 53 -7.29 10.14 -7.12
CA ILE A 53 -8.52 9.34 -7.11
C ILE A 53 -8.19 7.86 -6.96
N ASN A 54 -9.14 7.04 -6.56
CA ASN A 54 -8.96 5.59 -6.55
C ASN A 54 -8.79 5.05 -7.96
N GLY A 55 -7.73 4.26 -8.18
CA GLY A 55 -7.41 3.66 -9.47
C GLY A 55 -6.45 4.50 -10.31
N ARG A 56 -6.75 4.66 -11.61
CA ARG A 56 -5.84 5.30 -12.57
C ARG A 56 -5.82 6.82 -12.41
N ASN A 57 -4.64 7.34 -12.13
CA ASN A 57 -4.33 8.77 -12.09
C ASN A 57 -3.38 9.13 -13.24
N THR A 58 -3.34 10.40 -13.60
CA THR A 58 -2.50 10.93 -14.69
C THR A 58 -1.56 12.02 -14.18
N ILE A 59 -0.33 12.03 -14.70
CA ILE A 59 0.63 13.10 -14.52
C ILE A 59 0.99 13.69 -15.88
N GLN A 60 1.02 15.01 -15.95
CA GLN A 60 1.50 15.74 -17.12
C GLN A 60 2.53 16.76 -16.68
N VAL A 61 3.69 16.72 -17.35
CA VAL A 61 4.76 17.72 -17.21
C VAL A 61 4.94 18.38 -18.57
N GLY A 62 5.04 19.69 -18.59
CA GLY A 62 5.23 20.43 -19.83
C GLY A 62 5.70 21.86 -19.62
N GLY A 63 5.97 22.59 -20.70
CA GLY A 63 6.41 23.98 -20.64
C GLY A 63 7.74 24.19 -19.92
N ILE A 64 8.65 23.19 -19.92
CA ILE A 64 9.96 23.27 -19.26
C ILE A 64 10.80 24.37 -19.92
N ARG A 65 11.35 25.24 -19.09
CA ARG A 65 12.22 26.36 -19.51
C ARG A 65 13.55 26.34 -18.75
N PRO A 66 14.70 26.66 -19.40
CA PRO A 66 14.85 26.80 -20.85
C PRO A 66 14.62 25.48 -21.60
N ARG A 67 14.41 25.59 -22.92
CA ARG A 67 14.18 24.42 -23.78
C ARG A 67 15.40 23.48 -23.74
N GLY A 68 15.15 22.16 -23.66
CA GLY A 68 16.20 21.14 -23.58
C GLY A 68 16.54 20.68 -22.15
N LYS A 69 16.06 21.39 -21.14
CA LYS A 69 16.18 20.98 -19.74
C LYS A 69 15.17 19.88 -19.41
N LYS A 70 15.41 19.17 -18.30
CA LYS A 70 14.59 18.03 -17.83
C LYS A 70 14.01 18.31 -16.45
N VAL A 71 12.84 17.73 -16.21
CA VAL A 71 12.22 17.62 -14.89
C VAL A 71 11.89 16.16 -14.67
N THR A 72 12.50 15.55 -13.65
CA THR A 72 12.20 14.18 -13.24
C THR A 72 11.07 14.21 -12.23
N VAL A 73 10.06 13.37 -12.44
CA VAL A 73 8.94 13.20 -11.51
C VAL A 73 8.81 11.73 -11.17
N ARG A 74 8.84 11.43 -9.87
CA ARG A 74 8.61 10.10 -9.34
C ARG A 74 7.38 10.11 -8.44
N VAL A 75 6.55 9.09 -8.56
CA VAL A 75 5.42 8.87 -7.64
C VAL A 75 5.94 8.12 -6.43
N GLY A 76 5.71 8.67 -5.24
CA GLY A 76 5.97 7.96 -3.99
C GLY A 76 5.01 6.79 -3.80
N TYR A 77 5.49 5.73 -3.18
CA TYR A 77 4.61 4.62 -2.79
C TYR A 77 3.61 5.11 -1.73
N PRO A 78 2.30 4.82 -1.89
CA PRO A 78 1.33 5.14 -0.86
C PRO A 78 1.64 4.34 0.40
N THR A 79 1.59 4.99 1.55
CA THR A 79 1.62 4.31 2.85
C THR A 79 0.23 3.80 3.18
N VAL A 80 0.14 2.56 3.69
CA VAL A 80 -1.12 2.02 4.20
C VAL A 80 -1.53 2.84 5.44
N GLN A 81 -2.76 3.32 5.45
CA GLN A 81 -3.36 4.08 6.56
C GLN A 81 -4.38 3.21 7.27
N GLU A 82 -4.61 3.48 8.54
CA GLU A 82 -5.73 2.89 9.28
C GLU A 82 -7.06 3.41 8.72
N GLY A 83 -8.08 2.55 8.68
CA GLY A 83 -9.40 2.89 8.20
C GLY A 83 -10.49 1.96 8.72
N SER A 84 -11.74 2.28 8.41
CA SER A 84 -12.90 1.45 8.74
C SER A 84 -13.42 0.70 7.50
N LEU A 85 -14.22 -0.35 7.75
CA LEU A 85 -14.91 -1.09 6.67
C LEU A 85 -15.81 -0.16 5.83
N GLN A 86 -16.45 0.82 6.51
CA GLN A 86 -17.34 1.79 5.86
C GLN A 86 -16.60 2.70 4.91
N ASP A 87 -15.38 3.15 5.26
CA ASP A 87 -14.55 4.03 4.41
C ASP A 87 -14.28 3.44 3.03
N VAL A 88 -14.28 2.12 2.94
CA VAL A 88 -13.92 1.39 1.72
C VAL A 88 -15.07 0.56 1.16
N GLY A 89 -16.26 0.65 1.74
CA GLY A 89 -17.45 -0.06 1.28
C GLY A 89 -17.30 -1.58 1.37
N ILE A 90 -16.82 -2.09 2.50
CA ILE A 90 -16.83 -3.51 2.84
C ILE A 90 -18.02 -3.77 3.75
N ASP A 91 -18.79 -4.80 3.41
CA ASP A 91 -19.92 -5.25 4.20
C ASP A 91 -19.43 -5.98 5.46
N ARG A 92 -19.98 -5.58 6.61
CA ARG A 92 -19.65 -6.18 7.90
C ARG A 92 -20.14 -7.61 8.01
N ASP A 93 -21.35 -7.91 7.52
CA ASP A 93 -21.91 -9.25 7.60
C ASP A 93 -21.10 -10.25 6.77
N ALA A 94 -20.60 -9.82 5.61
CA ALA A 94 -19.69 -10.63 4.79
C ALA A 94 -18.35 -10.88 5.50
N LEU A 95 -17.82 -9.91 6.24
CA LEU A 95 -16.62 -10.09 7.04
C LEU A 95 -16.86 -11.07 8.20
N GLU A 96 -17.96 -10.93 8.92
CA GLU A 96 -18.33 -11.82 10.02
C GLU A 96 -18.49 -13.29 9.55
N LEU A 97 -19.06 -13.50 8.36
CA LEU A 97 -19.12 -14.83 7.74
C LEU A 97 -17.72 -15.38 7.46
N LEU A 98 -16.80 -14.54 6.94
CA LEU A 98 -15.41 -14.93 6.70
C LEU A 98 -14.69 -15.32 8.01
N GLU A 99 -14.89 -14.54 9.08
CA GLU A 99 -14.34 -14.86 10.41
C GLU A 99 -14.84 -16.21 10.94
N GLN A 100 -16.14 -16.49 10.76
CA GLN A 100 -16.75 -17.78 11.15
C GLN A 100 -16.12 -18.95 10.38
N ILE A 101 -15.86 -18.80 9.09
CA ILE A 101 -15.23 -19.83 8.26
C ILE A 101 -13.81 -20.11 8.79
N VAL A 102 -12.98 -19.06 8.99
CA VAL A 102 -11.62 -19.22 9.50
C VAL A 102 -11.62 -19.84 10.90
N GLN A 103 -12.53 -19.40 11.78
CA GLN A 103 -12.63 -19.97 13.12
C GLN A 103 -13.05 -21.44 13.09
N ALA A 104 -13.96 -21.81 12.17
CA ALA A 104 -14.37 -23.21 12.01
C ALA A 104 -13.20 -24.08 11.54
N ASP A 105 -12.37 -23.61 10.62
CA ASP A 105 -11.18 -24.34 10.15
C ASP A 105 -10.19 -24.56 11.30
N VAL A 106 -9.94 -23.52 12.11
CA VAL A 106 -9.07 -23.64 13.29
C VAL A 106 -9.66 -24.62 14.31
N ASN A 107 -10.96 -24.59 14.57
CA ASN A 107 -11.63 -25.52 15.47
C ASN A 107 -11.59 -26.97 14.94
N ASN A 108 -11.51 -27.15 13.63
CA ASN A 108 -11.40 -28.45 12.97
C ASN A 108 -9.96 -28.97 12.83
N GLY A 109 -8.99 -28.31 13.48
CA GLY A 109 -7.59 -28.78 13.56
C GLY A 109 -6.59 -28.00 12.72
N PHE A 110 -7.00 -26.92 12.02
CA PHE A 110 -6.02 -26.04 11.41
C PHE A 110 -5.24 -25.29 12.51
N PRO A 111 -3.90 -25.26 12.49
CA PRO A 111 -3.11 -24.77 13.63
C PRO A 111 -3.41 -23.31 13.97
N SER A 112 -3.39 -22.45 12.98
CA SER A 112 -3.60 -21.00 13.17
C SER A 112 -3.77 -20.27 11.84
N ALA A 113 -4.31 -19.07 11.90
CA ALA A 113 -4.44 -18.16 10.76
C ALA A 113 -4.22 -16.70 11.20
N GLN A 114 -3.74 -15.89 10.29
CA GLN A 114 -3.77 -14.42 10.37
C GLN A 114 -4.44 -13.88 9.12
N MET A 115 -5.16 -12.78 9.28
CA MET A 115 -5.79 -12.08 8.16
C MET A 115 -5.58 -10.58 8.30
N ALA A 116 -5.23 -9.93 7.19
CA ALA A 116 -5.27 -8.48 7.05
C ALA A 116 -6.00 -8.10 5.76
N ILE A 117 -6.90 -7.12 5.83
CA ILE A 117 -7.62 -6.62 4.66
C ILE A 117 -7.20 -5.17 4.43
N VAL A 118 -6.60 -4.94 3.26
CA VAL A 118 -6.24 -3.60 2.77
C VAL A 118 -7.06 -3.31 1.52
N LYS A 119 -7.77 -2.20 1.53
CA LYS A 119 -8.53 -1.73 0.38
C LYS A 119 -8.40 -0.22 0.24
N ASN A 120 -8.15 0.26 -0.99
CA ASN A 120 -7.94 1.68 -1.28
C ASN A 120 -6.86 2.33 -0.41
N GLY A 121 -5.76 1.59 -0.12
CA GLY A 121 -4.66 2.08 0.71
C GLY A 121 -4.96 2.17 2.21
N LYS A 122 -6.08 1.62 2.66
CA LYS A 122 -6.45 1.57 4.08
C LYS A 122 -6.45 0.15 4.60
N LEU A 123 -5.80 -0.08 5.72
CA LEU A 123 -5.91 -1.28 6.51
C LEU A 123 -7.20 -1.18 7.33
N VAL A 124 -8.17 -2.00 7.00
CA VAL A 124 -9.53 -1.91 7.56
C VAL A 124 -9.90 -3.06 8.46
N TYR A 125 -9.06 -4.11 8.47
CA TYR A 125 -9.27 -5.27 9.32
C TYR A 125 -7.95 -6.02 9.53
N GLN A 126 -7.75 -6.49 10.76
CA GLN A 126 -6.73 -7.47 11.15
C GLN A 126 -7.28 -8.38 12.22
N ASN A 127 -7.00 -9.67 12.10
CA ASN A 127 -7.31 -10.64 13.15
C ASN A 127 -6.40 -11.87 13.08
N ALA A 128 -6.33 -12.63 14.17
CA ALA A 128 -5.52 -13.83 14.32
C ALA A 128 -6.29 -14.91 15.10
N TRP A 129 -6.16 -16.16 14.68
CA TRP A 129 -6.84 -17.32 15.27
C TRP A 129 -5.86 -18.46 15.52
N GLY A 130 -6.14 -19.27 16.55
CA GLY A 130 -5.37 -20.47 16.85
C GLY A 130 -4.14 -20.24 17.69
N LYS A 131 -3.17 -21.15 17.60
CA LYS A 131 -1.97 -21.20 18.42
C LYS A 131 -0.71 -21.24 17.57
N VAL A 132 0.39 -20.67 18.07
CA VAL A 132 1.69 -20.63 17.39
C VAL A 132 2.19 -22.05 17.03
N ASN A 133 1.95 -23.01 17.91
CA ASN A 133 2.30 -24.41 17.69
C ASN A 133 1.22 -25.31 18.31
N SER A 134 0.29 -25.80 17.49
CA SER A 134 -0.87 -26.55 17.96
C SER A 134 -0.59 -28.03 18.24
N TYR A 135 0.54 -28.57 17.73
CA TYR A 135 0.81 -29.99 17.78
C TYR A 135 2.25 -30.27 18.24
N ASN A 136 2.41 -31.38 18.93
CA ASN A 136 3.70 -31.98 19.23
C ASN A 136 4.27 -32.70 17.98
N PRO A 137 5.56 -33.08 17.94
CA PRO A 137 6.14 -33.80 16.82
C PRO A 137 5.47 -35.16 16.51
N ASP A 138 4.83 -35.75 17.48
CA ASP A 138 4.06 -37.00 17.35
C ASP A 138 2.62 -36.82 16.86
N GLY A 139 2.21 -35.57 16.57
CA GLY A 139 0.88 -35.21 16.09
C GLY A 139 -0.17 -35.02 17.20
N THR A 140 0.19 -35.18 18.47
CA THR A 140 -0.73 -34.94 19.58
C THR A 140 -0.95 -33.44 19.82
N PRO A 141 -2.14 -33.01 20.27
CA PRO A 141 -2.40 -31.59 20.56
C PRO A 141 -1.48 -31.06 21.67
N LYS A 142 -0.94 -29.87 21.43
CA LYS A 142 -0.12 -29.16 22.40
C LYS A 142 -0.98 -28.20 23.22
N THR A 143 -0.87 -28.27 24.54
CA THR A 143 -1.71 -27.52 25.48
C THR A 143 -1.11 -26.18 25.89
N ASP A 144 0.21 -26.04 25.87
CA ASP A 144 1.00 -24.93 26.39
C ASP A 144 1.47 -23.92 25.32
N SER A 145 0.94 -23.99 24.11
CA SER A 145 1.29 -23.05 23.03
C SER A 145 0.55 -21.72 23.19
N PRO A 146 1.24 -20.57 23.03
CA PRO A 146 0.60 -19.26 23.08
C PRO A 146 -0.35 -19.07 21.90
N ALA A 147 -1.33 -18.19 22.08
CA ALA A 147 -2.21 -17.76 20.98
C ALA A 147 -1.43 -16.98 19.92
N VAL A 148 -1.85 -17.11 18.67
CA VAL A 148 -1.37 -16.26 17.57
C VAL A 148 -1.91 -14.85 17.76
N THR A 149 -1.06 -13.86 17.48
CA THR A 149 -1.41 -12.45 17.46
C THR A 149 -1.16 -11.86 16.07
N ASN A 150 -1.59 -10.64 15.81
CA ASN A 150 -1.31 -9.96 14.54
C ASN A 150 0.19 -9.73 14.29
N ASP A 151 1.03 -9.82 15.33
CA ASP A 151 2.48 -9.66 15.24
C ASP A 151 3.23 -11.00 15.15
N THR A 152 2.52 -12.13 15.14
CA THR A 152 3.17 -13.45 15.04
C THR A 152 3.76 -13.63 13.64
N LEU A 153 5.03 -14.03 13.58
CA LEU A 153 5.71 -14.28 12.31
C LEU A 153 5.41 -15.68 11.80
N TYR A 154 5.12 -15.78 10.52
CA TYR A 154 4.92 -17.03 9.80
C TYR A 154 6.06 -17.29 8.83
N ASP A 155 6.48 -18.55 8.69
CA ASP A 155 7.33 -18.96 7.59
C ASP A 155 6.49 -18.93 6.29
N LEU A 156 6.90 -18.08 5.36
CA LEU A 156 6.22 -17.92 4.07
C LEU A 156 6.54 -19.04 3.08
N ALA A 157 7.52 -19.91 3.41
CA ALA A 157 7.93 -21.02 2.54
C ALA A 157 8.08 -20.58 1.08
N SER A 158 7.41 -21.27 0.15
CA SER A 158 7.51 -20.97 -1.29
C SER A 158 6.90 -19.63 -1.73
N ASN A 159 6.08 -18.98 -0.91
CA ASN A 159 5.60 -17.63 -1.20
C ASN A 159 6.75 -16.61 -1.23
N THR A 160 7.87 -16.91 -0.55
CA THR A 160 9.12 -16.13 -0.63
C THR A 160 9.60 -15.93 -2.07
N LYS A 161 9.30 -16.87 -2.98
CA LYS A 161 9.70 -16.78 -4.39
C LYS A 161 9.14 -15.55 -5.09
N MET A 162 7.93 -15.13 -4.76
CA MET A 162 7.31 -13.91 -5.33
C MET A 162 8.08 -12.65 -4.93
N TYR A 163 8.54 -12.57 -3.69
CA TYR A 163 9.32 -11.43 -3.20
C TYR A 163 10.72 -11.42 -3.82
N THR A 164 11.37 -12.59 -3.89
CA THR A 164 12.71 -12.71 -4.48
C THR A 164 12.70 -12.36 -5.96
N ALA A 165 11.72 -12.83 -6.73
CA ALA A 165 11.60 -12.52 -8.15
C ALA A 165 11.39 -11.02 -8.38
N ASN A 166 10.52 -10.37 -7.61
CA ASN A 166 10.28 -8.93 -7.73
C ASN A 166 11.50 -8.08 -7.33
N TYR A 167 12.35 -8.57 -6.43
CA TYR A 167 13.57 -7.86 -6.05
C TYR A 167 14.69 -7.98 -7.09
N ALA A 168 14.70 -9.08 -7.84
CA ALA A 168 15.73 -9.37 -8.86
C ALA A 168 15.45 -8.73 -10.24
N LEU A 169 14.25 -8.17 -10.45
CA LEU A 169 13.82 -7.49 -11.68
C LEU A 169 14.01 -5.97 -11.57
#